data_2fadebbd22637870d8349971046ab9f1
#
_entry.id   2fadebbd22637870d8349971046ab9f1
#
_cell.length_a   1.000
_cell.length_b   1.000
_cell.length_c   1.000
_cell.angle_alpha   90.00
_cell.angle_beta   90.00
_cell.angle_gamma   90.00
#
_symmetry.space_group_name_H-M   'P 1'
#
loop_
_entity.id
_entity.type
_entity.pdbx_description
1 polymer ?
#
loop_
_entity_poly.entity_id
_entity_poly.type
_entity_poly.pdbx_seq_one_letter_code
_entity_poly.pdbx_strand_id
1 'polypeptide(L)'
;MDRPTRQSEDLESLHPSSNWTIGRCAEVACVLEATAKKAGNVHPDAAFRDMHVRDFYRSAAAMRWAIDANPVASVGELIEAGWSATRRVVSVNTNLGILLLIAPLVVAWRRLVRGGAAGGEVVALWPGEVSSVLQQLSQADADGVFRTIAAAKPGGLGQVERGDVREVPQVTLLEAMEMAAERDRIAWQYTHRFEELFRMSDWIEEKRGLGEPWGSLIVDLQLQLLSTCCDSLIARKNGLGVANEVKQRAGHVLARKKAGDADWNQSWIDFDRWLRADGNRRNPGTTADLIAAALMIALVRQWASSSRR
;
A
#
# COMPACT_ATOMS: atom_id res chain seq x y z
N MET A 1 -4.22 -3.56 31.26
CA MET A 1 -3.49 -2.44 30.62
C MET A 1 -2.06 -2.91 30.39
N ASP A 2 -1.79 -3.50 29.22
CA ASP A 2 -0.43 -3.91 28.87
C ASP A 2 0.38 -2.66 28.56
N ARG A 3 1.54 -2.52 29.22
CA ARG A 3 2.50 -1.46 28.89
C ARG A 3 2.96 -1.68 27.44
N PRO A 4 2.99 -0.63 26.59
CA PRO A 4 3.54 -0.75 25.26
C PRO A 4 4.97 -1.28 25.33
N THR A 5 5.32 -2.23 24.49
CA THR A 5 6.68 -2.73 24.39
C THR A 5 7.59 -1.60 23.87
N ARG A 6 8.86 -1.54 24.30
CA ARG A 6 9.84 -0.51 23.85
C ARG A 6 9.86 -0.30 22.33
N GLN A 7 9.62 -1.34 21.54
CA GLN A 7 9.54 -1.24 20.08
C GLN A 7 8.33 -0.44 19.55
N SER A 8 7.21 -0.41 20.29
CA SER A 8 6.05 0.39 19.88
C SER A 8 6.24 1.89 20.18
N GLU A 9 6.98 2.23 21.24
CA GLU A 9 7.32 3.62 21.57
C GLU A 9 8.28 4.22 20.57
N ASP A 10 9.25 3.45 20.04
CA ASP A 10 10.21 3.91 19.05
C ASP A 10 9.56 4.27 17.71
N LEU A 11 8.51 3.55 17.28
CA LEU A 11 7.77 3.85 16.06
C LEU A 11 6.89 5.11 16.18
N GLU A 12 6.35 5.38 17.37
CA GLU A 12 5.52 6.56 17.62
C GLU A 12 6.33 7.88 17.58
N SER A 13 7.63 7.82 17.88
CA SER A 13 8.55 8.97 17.84
C SER A 13 9.17 9.22 16.46
N LEU A 14 8.80 8.43 15.44
CA LEU A 14 9.34 8.59 14.09
C LEU A 14 8.93 9.92 13.46
N HIS A 15 9.91 10.82 13.30
CA HIS A 15 9.79 12.04 12.54
C HIS A 15 10.80 12.05 11.39
N PRO A 16 10.36 12.35 10.15
CA PRO A 16 11.27 12.48 9.02
C PRO A 16 12.36 13.54 9.31
N SER A 17 13.61 13.19 9.07
CA SER A 17 14.76 14.09 9.18
C SER A 17 15.27 14.53 7.80
N SER A 18 16.12 15.53 7.76
CA SER A 18 16.72 16.03 6.50
C SER A 18 17.49 14.97 5.71
N ASN A 19 17.93 13.89 6.37
CA ASN A 19 18.67 12.80 5.74
C ASN A 19 17.75 11.71 5.11
N TRP A 20 16.44 11.91 5.16
CA TRP A 20 15.53 10.96 4.53
C TRP A 20 15.55 11.11 3.02
N THR A 21 15.21 10.02 2.34
CA THR A 21 14.96 9.95 0.90
C THR A 21 13.50 9.54 0.68
N ILE A 22 13.00 9.70 -0.53
CA ILE A 22 11.69 9.17 -0.89
C ILE A 22 11.62 7.65 -0.72
N GLY A 23 12.73 6.93 -0.98
CA GLY A 23 12.84 5.51 -0.72
C GLY A 23 12.76 5.18 0.78
N ARG A 24 13.33 6.04 1.65
CA ARG A 24 13.20 5.88 3.10
C ARG A 24 11.76 6.09 3.57
N CYS A 25 11.05 7.07 3.02
CA CYS A 25 9.62 7.25 3.33
C CYS A 25 8.81 6.00 2.94
N ALA A 26 9.09 5.41 1.78
CA ALA A 26 8.45 4.18 1.33
C ALA A 26 8.76 2.99 2.26
N GLU A 27 10.01 2.82 2.67
CA GLU A 27 10.40 1.78 3.63
C GLU A 27 9.65 1.91 4.95
N VAL A 28 9.67 3.12 5.55
CA VAL A 28 9.01 3.38 6.84
C VAL A 28 7.50 3.19 6.74
N ALA A 29 6.88 3.61 5.65
CA ALA A 29 5.45 3.37 5.41
C ALA A 29 5.09 1.88 5.44
N CYS A 30 5.88 1.04 4.76
CA CYS A 30 5.69 -0.41 4.77
C CYS A 30 5.94 -1.03 6.15
N VAL A 31 6.93 -0.53 6.90
CA VAL A 31 7.19 -1.00 8.27
C VAL A 31 6.05 -0.64 9.20
N LEU A 32 5.53 0.59 9.16
CA LEU A 32 4.39 1.02 9.95
C LEU A 32 3.15 0.18 9.62
N GLU A 33 2.87 0.01 8.33
CA GLU A 33 1.76 -0.79 7.83
C GLU A 33 1.85 -2.23 8.35
N ALA A 34 2.99 -2.91 8.18
CA ALA A 34 3.17 -4.31 8.57
C ALA A 34 3.23 -4.52 10.09
N THR A 35 3.59 -3.48 10.86
CA THR A 35 3.67 -3.56 12.34
C THR A 35 2.29 -3.38 12.99
N ALA A 36 1.38 -2.64 12.36
CA ALA A 36 0.04 -2.41 12.90
C ALA A 36 -0.77 -3.72 12.97
N LYS A 37 -1.45 -3.94 14.08
CA LYS A 37 -2.27 -5.16 14.34
C LYS A 37 -3.57 -5.12 13.55
N LYS A 38 -3.47 -5.12 12.22
CA LYS A 38 -4.62 -5.11 11.31
C LYS A 38 -5.30 -6.48 11.25
N ALA A 39 -6.62 -6.49 11.27
CA ALA A 39 -7.39 -7.72 11.18
C ALA A 39 -7.08 -8.49 9.88
N GLY A 40 -6.79 -9.78 9.98
CA GLY A 40 -6.52 -10.68 8.86
C GLY A 40 -5.17 -10.51 8.18
N ASN A 41 -4.34 -9.53 8.57
CA ASN A 41 -2.99 -9.33 8.02
C ASN A 41 -1.89 -9.91 8.91
N VAL A 42 -0.70 -10.10 8.35
CA VAL A 42 0.51 -10.40 9.12
C VAL A 42 0.88 -9.18 9.96
N HIS A 43 1.27 -9.41 11.22
CA HIS A 43 1.85 -8.41 12.12
C HIS A 43 2.76 -9.12 13.15
N PRO A 44 3.51 -8.42 14.03
CA PRO A 44 4.47 -9.05 14.95
C PRO A 44 3.91 -10.21 15.78
N ASP A 45 2.64 -10.14 16.19
CA ASP A 45 2.01 -11.15 17.05
C ASP A 45 1.21 -12.20 16.22
N ALA A 46 1.13 -12.08 14.90
CA ALA A 46 0.36 -13.00 14.08
C ALA A 46 0.98 -13.20 12.69
N ALA A 47 1.63 -14.34 12.50
CA ALA A 47 2.18 -14.77 11.21
C ALA A 47 1.18 -15.60 10.41
N PHE A 48 1.45 -15.76 9.11
CA PHE A 48 0.89 -16.84 8.31
C PHE A 48 1.82 -18.06 8.35
N ARG A 49 1.36 -19.19 7.82
CA ARG A 49 2.15 -20.42 7.78
C ARG A 49 3.48 -20.23 7.01
N ASP A 50 3.44 -19.44 5.94
CA ASP A 50 4.52 -19.22 4.99
C ASP A 50 5.03 -17.77 4.94
N MET A 51 4.51 -16.88 5.80
CA MET A 51 4.81 -15.45 5.74
C MET A 51 4.85 -14.83 7.14
N HIS A 52 5.93 -14.13 7.46
CA HIS A 52 6.18 -13.50 8.75
C HIS A 52 6.42 -12.00 8.58
N VAL A 53 6.22 -11.21 9.62
CA VAL A 53 6.44 -9.75 9.59
C VAL A 53 7.87 -9.37 9.15
N ARG A 54 8.87 -10.19 9.49
CA ARG A 54 10.26 -10.00 9.04
C ARG A 54 10.43 -10.01 7.52
N ASP A 55 9.53 -10.72 6.80
CA ASP A 55 9.57 -10.77 5.34
C ASP A 55 9.14 -9.43 4.75
N PHE A 56 8.17 -8.76 5.39
CA PHE A 56 7.76 -7.40 5.04
C PHE A 56 8.87 -6.39 5.32
N TYR A 57 9.55 -6.48 6.45
CA TYR A 57 10.67 -5.57 6.78
C TYR A 57 11.84 -5.71 5.80
N ARG A 58 12.19 -6.95 5.43
CA ARG A 58 13.22 -7.21 4.41
C ARG A 58 12.82 -6.67 3.05
N SER A 59 11.57 -6.88 2.65
CA SER A 59 11.02 -6.36 1.39
C SER A 59 11.03 -4.84 1.36
N ALA A 60 10.65 -4.19 2.45
CA ALA A 60 10.64 -2.74 2.58
C ALA A 60 12.06 -2.16 2.40
N ALA A 61 13.06 -2.75 3.06
CA ALA A 61 14.46 -2.35 2.92
C ALA A 61 14.99 -2.57 1.49
N ALA A 62 14.66 -3.72 0.87
CA ALA A 62 15.05 -4.02 -0.51
C ALA A 62 14.40 -3.04 -1.52
N MET A 63 13.12 -2.73 -1.33
CA MET A 63 12.40 -1.75 -2.13
C MET A 63 13.03 -0.35 -2.01
N ARG A 64 13.34 0.10 -0.79
CA ARG A 64 14.06 1.36 -0.58
C ARG A 64 15.33 1.42 -1.38
N TRP A 65 16.18 0.37 -1.25
CA TRP A 65 17.43 0.31 -1.99
C TRP A 65 17.21 0.43 -3.50
N ALA A 66 16.24 -0.31 -4.04
CA ALA A 66 15.91 -0.25 -5.47
C ALA A 66 15.42 1.14 -5.89
N ILE A 67 14.59 1.79 -5.07
CA ILE A 67 14.14 3.17 -5.32
C ILE A 67 15.36 4.08 -5.36
N ASP A 68 16.18 4.12 -4.33
CA ASP A 68 17.26 5.09 -4.20
C ASP A 68 18.39 4.87 -5.25
N ALA A 69 18.62 3.62 -5.67
CA ALA A 69 19.63 3.27 -6.69
C ALA A 69 19.20 3.57 -8.14
N ASN A 70 17.91 3.81 -8.42
CA ASN A 70 17.38 4.02 -9.77
C ASN A 70 16.70 5.40 -9.93
N PRO A 71 17.43 6.50 -9.82
CA PRO A 71 16.85 7.86 -9.73
C PRO A 71 16.15 8.34 -11.00
N VAL A 72 16.42 7.74 -12.15
CA VAL A 72 15.87 8.13 -13.47
C VAL A 72 14.95 7.06 -14.09
N ALA A 73 14.70 5.97 -13.39
CA ALA A 73 13.86 4.88 -13.88
C ALA A 73 12.43 5.34 -14.22
N SER A 74 11.87 4.74 -15.26
CA SER A 74 10.44 4.81 -15.58
C SER A 74 9.61 4.06 -14.51
N VAL A 75 8.28 4.13 -14.62
CA VAL A 75 7.39 3.43 -13.67
C VAL A 75 7.58 1.91 -13.77
N GLY A 76 7.58 1.37 -14.99
CA GLY A 76 7.77 -0.06 -15.22
C GLY A 76 9.13 -0.56 -14.75
N GLU A 77 10.20 0.16 -15.07
CA GLU A 77 11.58 -0.15 -14.62
C GLU A 77 11.70 -0.13 -13.10
N LEU A 78 11.07 0.83 -12.43
CA LEU A 78 11.12 0.94 -10.97
C LEU A 78 10.38 -0.21 -10.28
N ILE A 79 9.24 -0.63 -10.83
CA ILE A 79 8.48 -1.80 -10.34
C ILE A 79 9.32 -3.08 -10.51
N GLU A 80 9.93 -3.29 -11.68
CA GLU A 80 10.77 -4.45 -11.97
C GLU A 80 12.01 -4.48 -11.07
N ALA A 81 12.69 -3.34 -10.88
CA ALA A 81 13.86 -3.21 -9.99
C ALA A 81 13.47 -3.51 -8.52
N GLY A 82 12.38 -2.94 -8.03
CA GLY A 82 11.86 -3.16 -6.68
C GLY A 82 11.49 -4.62 -6.43
N TRP A 83 10.81 -5.24 -7.39
CA TRP A 83 10.47 -6.66 -7.32
C TRP A 83 11.71 -7.55 -7.34
N SER A 84 12.65 -7.30 -8.25
CA SER A 84 13.91 -8.05 -8.34
C SER A 84 14.72 -7.96 -7.06
N ALA A 85 14.81 -6.76 -6.44
CA ALA A 85 15.48 -6.57 -5.16
C ALA A 85 14.78 -7.36 -4.03
N THR A 86 13.44 -7.32 -3.98
CA THR A 86 12.64 -8.07 -3.00
C THR A 86 12.88 -9.57 -3.14
N ARG A 87 12.86 -10.11 -4.37
CA ARG A 87 13.06 -11.56 -4.61
C ARG A 87 14.42 -12.10 -4.20
N ARG A 88 15.42 -11.26 -4.04
CA ARG A 88 16.74 -11.65 -3.53
C ARG A 88 16.75 -11.92 -2.02
N VAL A 89 15.79 -11.35 -1.29
CA VAL A 89 15.76 -11.39 0.19
C VAL A 89 14.54 -12.09 0.78
N VAL A 90 13.46 -12.25 -0.03
CA VAL A 90 12.21 -12.88 0.40
C VAL A 90 11.67 -13.81 -0.70
N SER A 91 11.18 -14.99 -0.30
CA SER A 91 10.65 -15.99 -1.23
C SER A 91 9.14 -15.85 -1.50
N VAL A 92 8.43 -15.06 -0.72
CA VAL A 92 6.97 -14.83 -0.84
C VAL A 92 6.67 -13.45 -1.40
N ASN A 93 5.48 -13.26 -1.96
CA ASN A 93 5.04 -11.96 -2.46
C ASN A 93 4.50 -11.12 -1.29
N THR A 94 5.26 -10.10 -0.90
CA THR A 94 4.95 -9.20 0.21
C THR A 94 4.64 -7.77 -0.22
N ASN A 95 5.00 -7.36 -1.46
CA ASN A 95 4.96 -5.94 -1.81
C ASN A 95 4.72 -5.63 -3.30
N LEU A 96 4.25 -6.58 -4.12
CA LEU A 96 3.97 -6.28 -5.53
C LEU A 96 2.92 -5.17 -5.68
N GLY A 97 1.82 -5.25 -4.93
CA GLY A 97 0.78 -4.22 -4.97
C GLY A 97 1.29 -2.87 -4.48
N ILE A 98 2.12 -2.87 -3.45
CA ILE A 98 2.79 -1.66 -2.94
C ILE A 98 3.69 -1.04 -4.02
N LEU A 99 4.50 -1.84 -4.73
CA LEU A 99 5.36 -1.36 -5.81
C LEU A 99 4.55 -0.73 -6.94
N LEU A 100 3.43 -1.36 -7.34
CA LEU A 100 2.51 -0.81 -8.33
C LEU A 100 1.96 0.56 -7.93
N LEU A 101 1.66 0.78 -6.66
CA LEU A 101 1.15 2.05 -6.17
C LEU A 101 2.25 3.10 -5.95
N ILE A 102 3.40 2.70 -5.44
CA ILE A 102 4.47 3.64 -5.05
C ILE A 102 5.28 4.13 -6.25
N ALA A 103 5.50 3.32 -7.28
CA ALA A 103 6.35 3.70 -8.39
C ALA A 103 5.88 4.97 -9.14
N PRO A 104 4.61 5.15 -9.49
CA PRO A 104 4.14 6.41 -10.09
C PRO A 104 4.31 7.62 -9.17
N LEU A 105 4.09 7.45 -7.87
CA LEU A 105 4.28 8.50 -6.86
C LEU A 105 5.74 8.94 -6.80
N VAL A 106 6.67 7.99 -6.79
CA VAL A 106 8.12 8.27 -6.77
C VAL A 106 8.57 8.96 -8.04
N VAL A 107 8.13 8.48 -9.21
CA VAL A 107 8.49 9.09 -10.50
C VAL A 107 7.99 10.53 -10.60
N ALA A 108 6.74 10.78 -10.20
CA ALA A 108 6.16 12.13 -10.19
C ALA A 108 6.94 13.08 -9.25
N TRP A 109 7.20 12.65 -8.03
CA TRP A 109 8.01 13.41 -7.08
C TRP A 109 9.36 13.80 -7.65
N ARG A 110 10.07 12.85 -8.24
CA ARG A 110 11.40 13.07 -8.83
C ARG A 110 11.37 14.01 -10.03
N ARG A 111 10.31 13.99 -10.83
CA ARG A 111 10.15 14.94 -11.94
C ARG A 111 10.04 16.36 -11.43
N LEU A 112 9.24 16.58 -10.40
CA LEU A 112 9.09 17.91 -9.77
C LEU A 112 10.41 18.41 -9.18
N VAL A 113 11.12 17.58 -8.42
CA VAL A 113 12.40 17.97 -7.81
C VAL A 113 13.44 18.27 -8.89
N ARG A 114 13.53 17.47 -9.95
CA ARG A 114 14.43 17.75 -11.09
C ARG A 114 14.03 19.01 -11.87
N GLY A 115 12.75 19.34 -11.90
CA GLY A 115 12.21 20.58 -12.45
C GLY A 115 12.49 21.83 -11.60
N GLY A 116 13.13 21.68 -10.42
CA GLY A 116 13.50 22.75 -9.53
C GLY A 116 12.50 23.05 -8.43
N ALA A 117 11.35 22.34 -8.37
CA ALA A 117 10.40 22.52 -7.29
C ALA A 117 10.97 22.00 -5.95
N ALA A 118 10.68 22.68 -4.84
CA ALA A 118 11.21 22.34 -3.52
C ALA A 118 10.19 22.55 -2.39
N GLY A 119 10.35 21.79 -1.32
CA GLY A 119 9.55 21.94 -0.11
C GLY A 119 8.05 21.83 -0.34
N GLY A 120 7.26 22.78 0.14
CA GLY A 120 5.80 22.74 0.00
C GLY A 120 5.29 22.91 -1.42
N GLU A 121 6.08 23.46 -2.34
CA GLU A 121 5.73 23.55 -3.76
C GLU A 121 5.66 22.17 -4.39
N VAL A 122 6.65 21.31 -4.14
CA VAL A 122 6.60 19.90 -4.60
C VAL A 122 5.36 19.21 -4.08
N VAL A 123 5.04 19.38 -2.80
CA VAL A 123 3.85 18.78 -2.17
C VAL A 123 2.56 19.26 -2.85
N ALA A 124 2.44 20.55 -3.14
CA ALA A 124 1.26 21.13 -3.78
C ALA A 124 1.07 20.64 -5.24
N LEU A 125 2.17 20.49 -5.99
CA LEU A 125 2.14 20.08 -7.38
C LEU A 125 2.05 18.55 -7.56
N TRP A 126 2.36 17.78 -6.53
CA TRP A 126 2.52 16.31 -6.63
C TRP A 126 1.28 15.59 -7.17
N PRO A 127 0.03 15.85 -6.73
CA PRO A 127 -1.13 15.17 -7.29
C PRO A 127 -1.30 15.40 -8.80
N GLY A 128 -1.05 16.62 -9.26
CA GLY A 128 -1.09 16.98 -10.69
C GLY A 128 -0.01 16.26 -11.49
N GLU A 129 1.22 16.20 -10.96
CA GLU A 129 2.31 15.49 -11.63
C GLU A 129 2.09 13.96 -11.64
N VAL A 130 1.49 13.38 -10.59
CA VAL A 130 1.07 11.97 -10.63
C VAL A 130 0.11 11.74 -11.78
N SER A 131 -0.88 12.61 -11.95
CA SER A 131 -1.82 12.54 -13.08
C SER A 131 -1.10 12.59 -14.44
N SER A 132 -0.10 13.48 -14.57
CA SER A 132 0.73 13.58 -15.79
C SER A 132 1.55 12.32 -16.04
N VAL A 133 2.16 11.75 -15.00
CA VAL A 133 2.90 10.47 -15.09
C VAL A 133 2.00 9.35 -15.55
N LEU A 134 0.79 9.22 -14.98
CA LEU A 134 -0.15 8.18 -15.35
C LEU A 134 -0.59 8.28 -16.83
N GLN A 135 -0.83 9.48 -17.34
CA GLN A 135 -1.19 9.71 -18.73
C GLN A 135 -0.04 9.43 -19.72
N GLN A 136 1.20 9.45 -19.27
CA GLN A 136 2.41 9.22 -20.06
C GLN A 136 2.95 7.79 -19.94
N LEU A 137 2.25 6.91 -19.22
CA LEU A 137 2.63 5.50 -19.11
C LEU A 137 2.67 4.84 -20.50
N SER A 138 3.78 4.19 -20.78
CA SER A 138 4.07 3.61 -22.09
C SER A 138 3.75 2.11 -22.16
N GLN A 139 3.84 1.54 -23.35
CA GLN A 139 3.84 0.09 -23.55
C GLN A 139 5.08 -0.55 -22.91
N ALA A 140 6.24 0.13 -22.89
CA ALA A 140 7.42 -0.37 -22.20
C ALA A 140 7.22 -0.47 -20.67
N ASP A 141 6.46 0.46 -20.08
CA ASP A 141 6.04 0.32 -18.67
C ASP A 141 5.13 -0.88 -18.48
N ALA A 142 4.19 -1.13 -19.39
CA ALA A 142 3.34 -2.32 -19.36
C ALA A 142 4.16 -3.61 -19.46
N ASP A 143 5.15 -3.68 -20.34
CA ASP A 143 6.05 -4.83 -20.47
C ASP A 143 6.76 -5.16 -19.16
N GLY A 144 7.37 -4.17 -18.49
CA GLY A 144 8.03 -4.34 -17.21
C GLY A 144 7.07 -4.84 -16.12
N VAL A 145 5.88 -4.27 -16.05
CA VAL A 145 4.84 -4.67 -15.09
C VAL A 145 4.32 -6.09 -15.37
N PHE A 146 4.03 -6.44 -16.61
CA PHE A 146 3.53 -7.75 -16.99
C PHE A 146 4.54 -8.85 -16.67
N ARG A 147 5.83 -8.65 -17.02
CA ARG A 147 6.90 -9.57 -16.62
C ARG A 147 6.97 -9.74 -15.10
N THR A 148 6.84 -8.64 -14.37
CA THR A 148 6.87 -8.63 -12.90
C THR A 148 5.69 -9.41 -12.31
N ILE A 149 4.46 -9.17 -12.78
CA ILE A 149 3.26 -9.87 -12.32
C ILE A 149 3.34 -11.36 -12.67
N ALA A 150 3.77 -11.70 -13.88
CA ALA A 150 3.95 -13.10 -14.29
C ALA A 150 4.97 -13.84 -13.40
N ALA A 151 6.09 -13.19 -13.07
CA ALA A 151 7.11 -13.73 -12.17
C ALA A 151 6.62 -13.85 -10.72
N ALA A 152 5.79 -12.93 -10.26
CA ALA A 152 5.24 -12.90 -8.92
C ALA A 152 4.17 -13.97 -8.67
N LYS A 153 3.49 -14.42 -9.73
CA LYS A 153 2.37 -15.39 -9.68
C LYS A 153 1.40 -15.10 -8.53
N PRO A 154 0.84 -13.88 -8.44
CA PRO A 154 -0.03 -13.53 -7.34
C PRO A 154 -1.26 -14.44 -7.32
N GLY A 155 -1.68 -14.83 -6.12
CA GLY A 155 -2.78 -15.78 -5.95
C GLY A 155 -4.10 -15.28 -6.54
N GLY A 156 -4.80 -16.17 -7.26
CA GLY A 156 -6.13 -15.88 -7.83
C GLY A 156 -6.11 -15.12 -9.15
N LEU A 157 -4.96 -14.90 -9.78
CA LEU A 157 -4.90 -14.43 -11.18
C LEU A 157 -5.39 -15.56 -12.10
N GLY A 158 -6.62 -15.43 -12.61
CA GLY A 158 -7.19 -16.28 -13.63
C GLY A 158 -6.59 -16.00 -15.02
N GLN A 159 -7.10 -16.71 -16.04
CA GLN A 159 -6.87 -16.33 -17.43
C GLN A 159 -7.89 -15.27 -17.85
N VAL A 160 -7.46 -14.28 -18.61
CA VAL A 160 -8.33 -13.27 -19.20
C VAL A 160 -8.14 -13.25 -20.72
N GLU A 161 -9.21 -13.01 -21.48
CA GLU A 161 -9.18 -13.01 -22.96
C GLU A 161 -8.36 -11.86 -23.54
N ARG A 162 -8.24 -10.73 -22.82
CA ARG A 162 -7.46 -9.56 -23.21
C ARG A 162 -6.62 -9.04 -22.06
N GLY A 163 -5.37 -8.67 -22.35
CA GLY A 163 -4.45 -8.14 -21.34
C GLY A 163 -3.99 -9.20 -20.34
N ASP A 164 -3.88 -10.47 -20.75
CA ASP A 164 -3.30 -11.50 -19.91
C ASP A 164 -1.81 -11.19 -19.68
N VAL A 165 -1.41 -11.13 -18.44
CA VAL A 165 -0.02 -10.80 -18.03
C VAL A 165 1.03 -11.81 -18.54
N ARG A 166 0.62 -12.90 -19.14
CA ARG A 166 1.49 -13.90 -19.77
C ARG A 166 1.80 -13.58 -21.22
N GLU A 167 1.11 -12.62 -21.83
CA GLU A 167 1.31 -12.18 -23.19
C GLU A 167 2.10 -10.87 -23.22
N VAL A 168 2.75 -10.58 -24.35
CA VAL A 168 3.38 -9.27 -24.57
C VAL A 168 2.27 -8.23 -24.69
N PRO A 169 2.24 -7.18 -23.85
CA PRO A 169 1.17 -6.19 -23.91
C PRO A 169 1.21 -5.42 -25.21
N GLN A 170 0.04 -5.26 -25.83
CA GLN A 170 -0.15 -4.43 -27.02
C GLN A 170 -0.75 -3.04 -26.67
N VAL A 171 -0.76 -2.72 -25.39
CA VAL A 171 -1.39 -1.54 -24.80
C VAL A 171 -0.42 -0.85 -23.85
N THR A 172 -0.66 0.42 -23.56
CA THR A 172 0.05 1.15 -22.50
C THR A 172 -0.30 0.58 -21.12
N LEU A 173 0.52 0.89 -20.10
CA LEU A 173 0.21 0.45 -18.74
C LEU A 173 -1.11 1.05 -18.22
N LEU A 174 -1.44 2.29 -18.58
CA LEU A 174 -2.72 2.90 -18.19
C LEU A 174 -3.91 2.15 -18.80
N GLU A 175 -3.88 1.86 -20.09
CA GLU A 175 -4.94 1.08 -20.76
C GLU A 175 -5.07 -0.32 -20.14
N ALA A 176 -3.97 -0.98 -19.80
CA ALA A 176 -4.01 -2.27 -19.09
C ALA A 176 -4.68 -2.16 -17.70
N MET A 177 -4.41 -1.08 -16.97
CA MET A 177 -5.06 -0.80 -15.70
C MET A 177 -6.55 -0.46 -15.87
N GLU A 178 -6.94 0.27 -16.91
CA GLU A 178 -8.35 0.53 -17.24
C GLU A 178 -9.13 -0.77 -17.45
N MET A 179 -8.57 -1.73 -18.18
CA MET A 179 -9.18 -3.05 -18.40
C MET A 179 -9.35 -3.87 -17.10
N ALA A 180 -8.57 -3.59 -16.08
CA ALA A 180 -8.61 -4.29 -14.79
C ALA A 180 -9.37 -3.52 -13.69
N ALA A 181 -9.67 -2.24 -13.87
CA ALA A 181 -10.13 -1.33 -12.81
C ALA A 181 -11.44 -1.77 -12.09
N GLU A 182 -12.36 -2.42 -12.80
CA GLU A 182 -13.60 -2.91 -12.20
C GLU A 182 -13.39 -4.05 -11.18
N ARG A 183 -12.32 -4.85 -11.36
CA ARG A 183 -12.05 -6.04 -10.54
C ARG A 183 -10.83 -5.92 -9.64
N ASP A 184 -9.98 -4.91 -9.84
CA ASP A 184 -8.75 -4.70 -9.08
C ASP A 184 -8.63 -3.27 -8.56
N ARG A 185 -8.56 -3.12 -7.25
CA ARG A 185 -8.56 -1.82 -6.58
C ARG A 185 -7.26 -1.03 -6.78
N ILE A 186 -6.14 -1.72 -7.06
CA ILE A 186 -4.89 -1.06 -7.44
C ILE A 186 -5.04 -0.45 -8.83
N ALA A 187 -5.55 -1.21 -9.79
CA ALA A 187 -5.82 -0.72 -11.14
C ALA A 187 -6.82 0.44 -11.15
N TRP A 188 -7.84 0.38 -10.28
CA TRP A 188 -8.79 1.47 -10.08
C TRP A 188 -8.10 2.79 -9.65
N GLN A 189 -7.04 2.75 -8.83
CA GLN A 189 -6.29 3.95 -8.46
C GLN A 189 -5.68 4.65 -9.68
N TYR A 190 -5.14 3.89 -10.64
CA TYR A 190 -4.58 4.45 -11.87
C TYR A 190 -5.62 5.24 -12.67
N THR A 191 -6.82 4.70 -12.83
CA THR A 191 -7.91 5.34 -13.58
C THR A 191 -8.51 6.55 -12.84
N HIS A 192 -8.34 6.61 -11.51
CA HIS A 192 -8.81 7.70 -10.65
C HIS A 192 -7.66 8.56 -10.13
N ARG A 193 -6.53 8.61 -10.84
CA ARG A 193 -5.40 9.55 -10.60
C ARG A 193 -4.87 9.54 -9.18
N PHE A 194 -5.02 8.41 -8.48
CA PHE A 194 -4.61 8.24 -7.09
C PHE A 194 -5.28 9.21 -6.10
N GLU A 195 -6.38 9.85 -6.47
CA GLU A 195 -7.10 10.82 -5.63
C GLU A 195 -7.50 10.24 -4.27
N GLU A 196 -7.86 8.96 -4.21
CA GLU A 196 -8.20 8.30 -2.96
C GLU A 196 -6.99 8.17 -2.04
N LEU A 197 -5.81 7.85 -2.56
CA LEU A 197 -4.59 7.76 -1.77
C LEU A 197 -4.20 9.10 -1.16
N PHE A 198 -4.35 10.20 -1.92
CA PHE A 198 -4.12 11.55 -1.40
C PHE A 198 -5.12 11.91 -0.30
N ARG A 199 -6.43 11.62 -0.48
CA ARG A 199 -7.44 11.82 0.58
C ARG A 199 -7.17 10.97 1.83
N MET A 200 -6.71 9.73 1.66
CA MET A 200 -6.30 8.90 2.79
C MET A 200 -5.11 9.52 3.51
N SER A 201 -4.14 10.08 2.79
CA SER A 201 -3.00 10.75 3.41
C SER A 201 -3.41 12.01 4.16
N ASP A 202 -4.37 12.80 3.64
CA ASP A 202 -4.92 13.97 4.34
C ASP A 202 -5.56 13.56 5.67
N TRP A 203 -6.33 12.46 5.67
CA TRP A 203 -6.92 11.91 6.90
C TRP A 203 -5.85 11.40 7.89
N ILE A 204 -4.79 10.76 7.39
CA ILE A 204 -3.65 10.32 8.23
C ILE A 204 -2.99 11.52 8.90
N GLU A 205 -2.70 12.59 8.15
CA GLU A 205 -2.07 13.81 8.67
C GLU A 205 -2.95 14.51 9.72
N GLU A 206 -4.26 14.60 9.47
CA GLU A 206 -5.24 15.12 10.44
C GLU A 206 -5.17 14.34 11.76
N LYS A 207 -5.28 13.01 11.69
CA LYS A 207 -5.26 12.14 12.87
C LYS A 207 -3.94 12.20 13.63
N ARG A 208 -2.81 12.23 12.93
CA ARG A 208 -1.50 12.43 13.55
C ARG A 208 -1.37 13.80 14.21
N GLY A 209 -1.92 14.85 13.60
CA GLY A 209 -2.00 16.18 14.18
C GLY A 209 -2.80 16.23 15.49
N LEU A 210 -3.75 15.34 15.67
CA LEU A 210 -4.51 15.14 16.91
C LEU A 210 -3.80 14.22 17.94
N GLY A 211 -2.60 13.72 17.62
CA GLY A 211 -1.84 12.84 18.51
C GLY A 211 -2.22 11.37 18.46
N GLU A 212 -3.02 10.93 17.48
CA GLU A 212 -3.41 9.52 17.33
C GLU A 212 -2.17 8.64 17.09
N PRO A 213 -1.98 7.52 17.82
CA PRO A 213 -0.89 6.57 17.58
C PRO A 213 -0.96 5.93 16.20
N TRP A 214 0.20 5.67 15.57
CA TRP A 214 0.27 5.03 14.24
C TRP A 214 -0.49 3.71 14.19
N GLY A 215 -0.31 2.85 15.19
CA GLY A 215 -0.97 1.55 15.23
C GLY A 215 -2.49 1.66 15.23
N SER A 216 -3.03 2.58 16.03
CA SER A 216 -4.48 2.83 16.15
C SER A 216 -5.06 3.35 14.84
N LEU A 217 -4.44 4.40 14.31
CA LEU A 217 -4.91 5.06 13.09
C LEU A 217 -4.86 4.12 11.86
N ILE A 218 -3.85 3.25 11.76
CA ILE A 218 -3.75 2.28 10.65
C ILE A 218 -4.86 1.23 10.74
N VAL A 219 -5.18 0.75 11.95
CA VAL A 219 -6.31 -0.17 12.17
C VAL A 219 -7.64 0.50 11.82
N ASP A 220 -7.82 1.76 12.20
CA ASP A 220 -9.02 2.51 11.88
C ASP A 220 -9.18 2.75 10.38
N LEU A 221 -8.09 3.07 9.70
CA LEU A 221 -8.09 3.23 8.25
C LEU A 221 -8.43 1.90 7.55
N GLN A 222 -7.89 0.77 8.03
CA GLN A 222 -8.24 -0.55 7.50
C GLN A 222 -9.75 -0.82 7.63
N LEU A 223 -10.34 -0.60 8.82
CA LEU A 223 -11.76 -0.82 9.04
C LEU A 223 -12.62 0.10 8.15
N GLN A 224 -12.23 1.36 7.98
CA GLN A 224 -12.93 2.29 7.10
C GLN A 224 -12.91 1.82 5.65
N LEU A 225 -11.74 1.45 5.13
CA LEU A 225 -11.60 0.96 3.75
C LEU A 225 -12.40 -0.32 3.53
N LEU A 226 -12.24 -1.31 4.40
CA LEU A 226 -12.97 -2.58 4.30
C LEU A 226 -14.48 -2.41 4.43
N SER A 227 -14.96 -1.42 5.20
CA SER A 227 -16.40 -1.14 5.34
C SER A 227 -17.02 -0.44 4.13
N THR A 228 -16.21 0.20 3.30
CA THR A 228 -16.69 0.97 2.13
C THR A 228 -16.49 0.22 0.82
N CYS A 229 -15.41 -0.55 0.68
CA CYS A 229 -15.06 -1.23 -0.56
C CYS A 229 -14.64 -2.69 -0.30
N CYS A 230 -15.01 -3.59 -1.22
CA CYS A 230 -14.52 -4.96 -1.21
C CYS A 230 -13.02 -5.00 -1.49
N ASP A 231 -12.26 -5.73 -0.68
CA ASP A 231 -10.85 -6.01 -0.97
C ASP A 231 -10.74 -6.89 -2.23
N SER A 232 -10.01 -6.41 -3.24
CA SER A 232 -9.93 -7.10 -4.52
C SER A 232 -9.12 -8.40 -4.46
N LEU A 233 -8.16 -8.53 -3.53
CA LEU A 233 -7.46 -9.79 -3.31
C LEU A 233 -8.38 -10.85 -2.72
N ILE A 234 -9.24 -10.49 -1.78
CA ILE A 234 -10.24 -11.39 -1.20
C ILE A 234 -11.26 -11.79 -2.28
N ALA A 235 -11.77 -10.82 -3.05
CA ALA A 235 -12.70 -11.08 -4.14
C ALA A 235 -12.11 -12.06 -5.17
N ARG A 236 -10.85 -11.87 -5.54
CA ARG A 236 -10.13 -12.72 -6.48
C ARG A 236 -9.89 -14.14 -5.97
N LYS A 237 -9.62 -14.31 -4.66
CA LYS A 237 -9.35 -15.61 -4.05
C LYS A 237 -10.60 -16.39 -3.64
N ASN A 238 -11.67 -15.70 -3.27
CA ASN A 238 -12.83 -16.30 -2.60
C ASN A 238 -14.17 -15.94 -3.24
N GLY A 239 -14.17 -15.05 -4.25
CA GLY A 239 -15.39 -14.54 -4.89
C GLY A 239 -15.97 -13.33 -4.17
N LEU A 240 -16.84 -12.60 -4.90
CA LEU A 240 -17.47 -11.36 -4.43
C LEU A 240 -18.36 -11.56 -3.19
N GLY A 241 -18.99 -12.73 -3.02
CA GLY A 241 -19.81 -13.04 -1.85
C GLY A 241 -19.02 -12.94 -0.55
N VAL A 242 -17.84 -13.55 -0.49
CA VAL A 242 -16.95 -13.48 0.69
C VAL A 242 -16.40 -12.06 0.89
N ALA A 243 -16.03 -11.36 -0.19
CA ALA A 243 -15.55 -9.98 -0.09
C ALA A 243 -16.64 -9.04 0.46
N ASN A 244 -17.90 -9.23 0.07
CA ASN A 244 -19.05 -8.50 0.64
C ASN A 244 -19.29 -8.85 2.12
N GLU A 245 -19.12 -10.10 2.52
CA GLU A 245 -19.21 -10.48 3.93
C GLU A 245 -18.12 -9.80 4.76
N VAL A 246 -16.88 -9.74 4.26
CA VAL A 246 -15.79 -8.96 4.91
C VAL A 246 -16.21 -7.51 5.08
N LYS A 247 -16.74 -6.88 4.03
CA LYS A 247 -17.20 -5.49 4.07
C LYS A 247 -18.27 -5.27 5.14
N GLN A 248 -19.28 -6.14 5.22
CA GLN A 248 -20.35 -6.05 6.21
C GLN A 248 -19.80 -6.21 7.64
N ARG A 249 -18.94 -7.20 7.88
CA ARG A 249 -18.33 -7.44 9.19
C ARG A 249 -17.44 -6.28 9.63
N ALA A 250 -16.61 -5.75 8.74
CA ALA A 250 -15.80 -4.56 9.01
C ALA A 250 -16.66 -3.35 9.37
N GLY A 251 -17.75 -3.13 8.62
CA GLY A 251 -18.74 -2.07 8.90
C GLY A 251 -19.37 -2.21 10.29
N HIS A 252 -19.72 -3.43 10.70
CA HIS A 252 -20.24 -3.70 12.03
C HIS A 252 -19.24 -3.35 13.14
N VAL A 253 -17.99 -3.81 13.00
CA VAL A 253 -16.92 -3.49 13.98
C VAL A 253 -16.68 -1.98 14.06
N LEU A 254 -16.60 -1.30 12.92
CA LEU A 254 -16.40 0.14 12.86
C LEU A 254 -17.56 0.92 13.50
N ALA A 255 -18.79 0.50 13.25
CA ALA A 255 -19.97 1.13 13.85
C ALA A 255 -19.98 1.01 15.39
N ARG A 256 -19.67 -0.17 15.93
CA ARG A 256 -19.55 -0.39 17.37
C ARG A 256 -18.43 0.47 17.97
N LYS A 257 -17.26 0.52 17.32
CA LYS A 257 -16.14 1.36 17.79
C LYS A 257 -16.55 2.83 17.84
N LYS A 258 -17.18 3.35 16.79
CA LYS A 258 -17.66 4.75 16.73
C LYS A 258 -18.73 5.09 17.76
N ALA A 259 -19.55 4.11 18.13
CA ALA A 259 -20.57 4.26 19.17
C ALA A 259 -19.99 4.22 20.61
N GLY A 260 -18.70 3.96 20.77
CA GLY A 260 -18.08 3.78 22.08
C GLY A 260 -18.55 2.52 22.81
N ASP A 261 -19.01 1.51 22.08
CA ASP A 261 -19.49 0.24 22.64
C ASP A 261 -18.34 -0.48 23.35
N ALA A 262 -18.53 -0.85 24.61
CA ALA A 262 -17.52 -1.51 25.43
C ALA A 262 -17.00 -2.83 24.80
N ASP A 263 -17.85 -3.53 24.07
CA ASP A 263 -17.54 -4.83 23.45
C ASP A 263 -16.99 -4.72 22.01
N TRP A 264 -16.71 -3.50 21.52
CA TRP A 264 -16.17 -3.34 20.16
C TRP A 264 -14.86 -4.10 19.94
N ASN A 265 -14.03 -4.17 20.97
CA ASN A 265 -12.75 -4.90 20.92
C ASN A 265 -12.97 -6.40 20.73
N GLN A 266 -13.97 -6.98 21.40
CA GLN A 266 -14.33 -8.40 21.20
C GLN A 266 -14.82 -8.62 19.76
N SER A 267 -15.62 -7.72 19.22
CA SER A 267 -16.08 -7.79 17.81
C SER A 267 -14.91 -7.73 16.83
N TRP A 268 -13.88 -6.93 17.11
CA TRP A 268 -12.65 -6.86 16.32
C TRP A 268 -11.87 -8.18 16.40
N ILE A 269 -11.69 -8.75 17.60
CA ILE A 269 -11.01 -10.04 17.79
C ILE A 269 -11.73 -11.16 17.03
N ASP A 270 -13.05 -11.20 17.08
CA ASP A 270 -13.83 -12.21 16.37
C ASP A 270 -13.77 -12.02 14.85
N PHE A 271 -13.71 -10.78 14.37
CA PHE A 271 -13.49 -10.46 12.96
C PHE A 271 -12.09 -10.88 12.49
N ASP A 272 -11.03 -10.58 13.25
CA ASP A 272 -9.66 -11.03 12.93
C ASP A 272 -9.58 -12.57 12.89
N ARG A 273 -10.13 -13.24 13.90
CA ARG A 273 -10.19 -14.71 13.95
C ARG A 273 -10.92 -15.28 12.73
N TRP A 274 -12.05 -14.69 12.36
CA TRP A 274 -12.80 -15.14 11.19
C TRP A 274 -12.03 -14.93 9.89
N LEU A 275 -11.34 -13.82 9.71
CA LEU A 275 -10.50 -13.58 8.54
C LEU A 275 -9.37 -14.62 8.42
N ARG A 276 -8.82 -15.08 9.53
CA ARG A 276 -7.71 -16.06 9.60
C ARG A 276 -8.16 -17.52 9.50
N ALA A 277 -9.43 -17.82 9.74
CA ALA A 277 -9.92 -19.19 9.89
C ALA A 277 -9.83 -20.05 8.62
N ASP A 278 -9.72 -19.41 7.44
CA ASP A 278 -9.67 -20.09 6.12
C ASP A 278 -8.24 -20.09 5.54
N GLY A 279 -7.25 -20.48 6.32
CA GLY A 279 -5.85 -20.55 5.88
C GLY A 279 -5.32 -19.22 5.33
N ASN A 280 -5.79 -18.10 5.88
CA ASN A 280 -5.47 -16.73 5.46
C ASN A 280 -5.92 -16.36 4.03
N ARG A 281 -6.85 -17.09 3.45
CA ARG A 281 -7.41 -16.76 2.12
C ARG A 281 -8.17 -15.44 2.12
N ARG A 282 -8.76 -15.07 3.28
CA ARG A 282 -9.47 -13.80 3.49
C ARG A 282 -8.54 -12.67 3.94
N ASN A 283 -7.23 -12.78 3.66
CA ASN A 283 -6.26 -11.71 3.93
C ASN A 283 -6.58 -10.46 3.09
N PRO A 284 -6.86 -9.29 3.70
CA PRO A 284 -7.14 -8.04 2.98
C PRO A 284 -5.84 -7.38 2.50
N GLY A 285 -5.17 -8.03 1.53
CA GLY A 285 -3.86 -7.60 1.05
C GLY A 285 -3.91 -6.33 0.21
N THR A 286 -4.91 -6.18 -0.66
CA THR A 286 -5.05 -4.94 -1.45
C THR A 286 -5.29 -3.73 -0.55
N THR A 287 -6.09 -3.89 0.50
CA THR A 287 -6.31 -2.83 1.50
C THR A 287 -5.00 -2.46 2.21
N ALA A 288 -4.16 -3.44 2.53
CA ALA A 288 -2.84 -3.21 3.11
C ALA A 288 -1.91 -2.42 2.15
N ASP A 289 -1.90 -2.79 0.87
CA ASP A 289 -1.12 -2.09 -0.17
C ASP A 289 -1.54 -0.60 -0.28
N LEU A 290 -2.84 -0.31 -0.29
CA LEU A 290 -3.37 1.06 -0.33
C LEU A 290 -2.96 1.87 0.90
N ILE A 291 -3.03 1.27 2.09
CA ILE A 291 -2.61 1.92 3.35
C ILE A 291 -1.12 2.25 3.31
N ALA A 292 -0.26 1.32 2.86
CA ALA A 292 1.17 1.58 2.74
C ALA A 292 1.48 2.75 1.80
N ALA A 293 0.78 2.83 0.66
CA ALA A 293 0.94 3.94 -0.28
C ALA A 293 0.48 5.29 0.31
N ALA A 294 -0.65 5.32 1.00
CA ALA A 294 -1.15 6.53 1.66
C ALA A 294 -0.23 7.00 2.81
N LEU A 295 0.30 6.06 3.60
CA LEU A 295 1.31 6.34 4.63
C LEU A 295 2.59 6.94 4.03
N MET A 296 3.03 6.41 2.88
CA MET A 296 4.18 6.98 2.18
C MET A 296 3.92 8.44 1.78
N ILE A 297 2.75 8.75 1.22
CA ILE A 297 2.40 10.13 0.84
C ILE A 297 2.47 11.06 2.06
N ALA A 298 1.87 10.68 3.19
CA ALA A 298 1.89 11.46 4.41
C ALA A 298 3.32 11.68 4.95
N LEU A 299 4.16 10.64 4.95
CA LEU A 299 5.55 10.73 5.38
C LEU A 299 6.40 11.61 4.45
N VAL A 300 6.19 11.55 3.13
CA VAL A 300 6.90 12.41 2.16
C VAL A 300 6.51 13.87 2.35
N ARG A 301 5.24 14.18 2.57
CA ARG A 301 4.77 15.54 2.85
C ARG A 301 5.38 16.09 4.15
N GLN A 302 5.41 15.29 5.20
CA GLN A 302 6.02 15.64 6.48
C GLN A 302 7.54 15.88 6.32
N TRP A 303 8.23 15.01 5.58
CA TRP A 303 9.66 15.15 5.26
C TRP A 303 9.94 16.44 4.49
N ALA A 304 9.19 16.72 3.43
CA ALA A 304 9.37 17.94 2.64
C ALA A 304 9.14 19.21 3.44
N SER A 305 8.23 19.17 4.43
CA SER A 305 7.97 20.31 5.33
C SER A 305 9.07 20.51 6.37
N SER A 306 9.75 19.43 6.79
CA SER A 306 10.84 19.46 7.78
C SER A 306 12.17 19.94 7.19
N SER A 307 12.37 19.76 5.88
CA SER A 307 13.62 20.13 5.20
C SER A 307 13.82 21.65 5.00
N ARG A 308 12.91 22.47 5.51
CA ARG A 308 12.99 23.93 5.49
C ARG A 308 13.61 24.56 6.75
N ARG A 309 13.96 23.75 7.75
CA ARG A 309 14.61 24.19 8.97
C ARG A 309 16.08 23.80 8.97
#